data_d9770a58985b12ace1cbe8abae62a9f1
#
_entry.id   d9770a58985b12ace1cbe8abae62a9f1
#
_cell.length_a   1.000
_cell.length_b   1.000
_cell.length_c   1.000
_cell.angle_alpha   90.00
_cell.angle_beta   90.00
_cell.angle_gamma   90.00
#
_symmetry.space_group_name_H-M   'P 1'
#
loop_
_entity.id
_entity.type
_entity.pdbx_description
1 polymer ?
#
loop_
_entity_poly.entity_id
_entity_poly.type
_entity_poly.pdbx_seq_one_letter_code
_entity_poly.pdbx_strand_id
1 'polypeptide(L)'
;LKNGQLKEHSAHLVPEGGFKALPKLGGNGYVIVGDAARMCMNLGYTIRGMDLAIESGMCAADAVNVALRDENMERVAKLYERQIKNSWLYKDMKLYKNMPAFLASNPRIFKEYPALVNNVMRDVFTVNGDGAVPMMKKLMSSVSDVGLVTLIRDAWKGVRSL
;
A
#
# COMPACT_ATOMS: atom_id res chain seq x y z
N LEU A 1 4.53 11.21 -24.50
CA LEU A 1 4.80 10.18 -25.55
C LEU A 1 4.24 10.57 -26.92
N LYS A 2 4.34 11.87 -27.28
CA LYS A 2 3.97 12.36 -28.62
C LYS A 2 4.82 11.59 -29.65
N ASN A 3 4.16 11.02 -30.66
CA ASN A 3 4.78 10.18 -31.71
C ASN A 3 5.29 8.79 -31.24
N GLY A 4 4.99 8.38 -30.02
CA GLY A 4 5.26 7.01 -29.58
C GLY A 4 4.31 6.02 -30.22
N GLN A 5 4.80 4.80 -30.47
CA GLN A 5 3.98 3.67 -30.93
C GLN A 5 3.89 2.65 -29.81
N LEU A 6 2.64 2.30 -29.40
CA LEU A 6 2.42 1.24 -28.41
C LEU A 6 2.85 -0.10 -29.04
N LYS A 7 3.82 -0.75 -28.45
CA LYS A 7 4.33 -2.06 -28.91
C LYS A 7 3.65 -3.21 -28.18
N GLU A 8 3.44 -3.04 -26.87
CA GLU A 8 2.87 -4.06 -26.00
C GLU A 8 2.15 -3.39 -24.84
N HIS A 9 1.09 -4.01 -24.35
CA HIS A 9 0.36 -3.62 -23.15
C HIS A 9 -0.05 -4.86 -22.36
N SER A 10 0.22 -4.85 -21.07
CA SER A 10 -0.27 -5.86 -20.15
C SER A 10 -0.84 -5.20 -18.88
N ALA A 11 -1.85 -5.80 -18.31
CA ALA A 11 -2.44 -5.37 -17.04
C ALA A 11 -3.02 -6.57 -16.29
N HIS A 12 -3.00 -6.51 -14.96
CA HIS A 12 -3.64 -7.50 -14.09
C HIS A 12 -4.21 -6.83 -12.84
N LEU A 13 -5.13 -7.51 -12.18
CA LEU A 13 -5.67 -7.06 -10.90
C LEU A 13 -4.79 -7.54 -9.76
N VAL A 14 -4.53 -6.65 -8.81
CA VAL A 14 -3.75 -6.94 -7.59
C VAL A 14 -4.68 -7.00 -6.38
N PRO A 15 -4.52 -7.99 -5.48
CA PRO A 15 -5.36 -8.10 -4.29
C PRO A 15 -4.89 -7.14 -3.19
N GLU A 16 -5.63 -6.06 -2.94
CA GLU A 16 -5.27 -5.01 -1.97
C GLU A 16 -5.86 -5.21 -0.56
N GLY A 17 -6.29 -6.40 -0.21
CA GLY A 17 -6.93 -6.69 1.09
C GLY A 17 -5.99 -6.57 2.31
N GLY A 18 -4.69 -6.51 2.10
CA GLY A 18 -3.66 -6.38 3.13
C GLY A 18 -3.63 -7.53 4.12
N PHE A 19 -3.06 -7.28 5.30
CA PHE A 19 -2.82 -8.30 6.34
C PHE A 19 -4.04 -9.14 6.72
N LYS A 20 -5.22 -8.51 6.85
CA LYS A 20 -6.45 -9.19 7.28
C LYS A 20 -7.04 -10.12 6.21
N ALA A 21 -6.57 -10.01 4.99
CA ALA A 21 -7.03 -10.81 3.86
C ALA A 21 -6.06 -11.94 3.49
N LEU A 22 -4.97 -12.13 4.26
CA LEU A 22 -4.03 -13.22 4.03
C LEU A 22 -4.77 -14.57 4.10
N PRO A 23 -4.62 -15.42 3.09
CA PRO A 23 -5.19 -16.77 3.10
C PRO A 23 -4.35 -17.72 3.96
N LYS A 24 -4.73 -18.97 4.02
CA LYS A 24 -3.84 -20.05 4.47
C LYS A 24 -2.65 -20.13 3.51
N LEU A 25 -1.43 -19.97 4.02
CA LEU A 25 -0.22 -19.80 3.21
C LEU A 25 0.35 -21.10 2.63
N GLY A 26 -0.24 -22.25 2.93
CA GLY A 26 0.21 -23.52 2.37
C GLY A 26 -0.55 -24.72 2.94
N GLY A 27 -0.18 -25.89 2.48
CA GLY A 27 -0.77 -27.16 2.87
C GLY A 27 0.23 -28.31 2.75
N ASN A 28 -0.31 -29.52 2.61
CA ASN A 28 0.53 -30.70 2.44
C ASN A 28 1.27 -30.62 1.08
N GLY A 29 2.59 -30.46 1.15
CA GLY A 29 3.45 -30.43 -0.01
C GLY A 29 3.43 -29.14 -0.87
N TYR A 30 2.75 -28.06 -0.43
CA TYR A 30 2.74 -26.78 -1.17
C TYR A 30 2.74 -25.56 -0.26
N VAL A 31 3.20 -24.43 -0.82
CA VAL A 31 3.11 -23.09 -0.24
C VAL A 31 2.65 -22.08 -1.29
N ILE A 32 2.07 -20.98 -0.86
CA ILE A 32 1.56 -19.90 -1.71
C ILE A 32 2.36 -18.63 -1.38
N VAL A 33 2.88 -17.94 -2.40
CA VAL A 33 3.74 -16.77 -2.27
C VAL A 33 3.22 -15.56 -3.06
N GLY A 34 3.75 -14.39 -2.77
CA GLY A 34 3.48 -13.16 -3.53
C GLY A 34 2.00 -12.80 -3.61
N ASP A 35 1.57 -12.33 -4.77
CA ASP A 35 0.20 -11.87 -5.03
C ASP A 35 -0.84 -12.99 -4.85
N ALA A 36 -0.49 -14.23 -5.16
CA ALA A 36 -1.35 -15.39 -4.91
C ALA A 36 -1.64 -15.58 -3.41
N ALA A 37 -0.70 -15.22 -2.55
CA ALA A 37 -0.87 -15.17 -1.09
C ALA A 37 -1.44 -13.83 -0.60
N ARG A 38 -1.88 -12.94 -1.50
CA ARG A 38 -2.34 -11.58 -1.19
C ARG A 38 -1.29 -10.72 -0.46
N MET A 39 -0.03 -10.95 -0.73
CA MET A 39 1.08 -10.19 -0.16
C MET A 39 1.29 -8.91 -0.95
N CYS A 40 0.33 -8.02 -0.85
CA CYS A 40 0.30 -6.70 -1.46
C CYS A 40 -0.25 -5.69 -0.46
N MET A 41 0.32 -4.48 -0.42
CA MET A 41 -0.10 -3.38 0.45
C MET A 41 -0.34 -2.12 -0.36
N ASN A 42 -1.53 -1.54 -0.24
CA ASN A 42 -1.82 -0.19 -0.68
C ASN A 42 -1.71 0.76 0.51
N LEU A 43 -0.77 1.70 0.44
CA LEU A 43 -0.52 2.71 1.49
C LEU A 43 -1.13 4.08 1.14
N GLY A 44 -1.91 4.15 0.05
CA GLY A 44 -2.52 5.38 -0.45
C GLY A 44 -1.61 6.19 -1.37
N TYR A 45 -0.33 6.34 -1.03
CA TYR A 45 0.68 7.03 -1.84
C TYR A 45 1.56 6.09 -2.66
N THR A 46 1.59 4.82 -2.33
CA THR A 46 2.31 3.76 -3.06
C THR A 46 1.66 2.41 -2.85
N ILE A 47 1.84 1.52 -3.82
CA ILE A 47 1.45 0.12 -3.75
C ILE A 47 2.75 -0.69 -3.71
N ARG A 48 2.87 -1.53 -2.67
CA ARG A 48 4.00 -2.45 -2.48
C ARG A 48 3.54 -3.87 -2.73
N GLY A 49 4.19 -4.58 -3.61
CA GLY A 49 3.90 -5.99 -3.93
C GLY A 49 5.17 -6.74 -4.33
N MET A 50 6.04 -6.14 -5.17
CA MET A 50 7.24 -6.81 -5.68
C MET A 50 8.22 -7.21 -4.57
N ASP A 51 8.50 -6.31 -3.64
CA ASP A 51 9.38 -6.56 -2.50
C ASP A 51 8.81 -7.62 -1.55
N LEU A 52 7.48 -7.60 -1.33
CA LEU A 52 6.78 -8.61 -0.54
C LEU A 52 6.78 -9.97 -1.24
N ALA A 53 6.62 -9.99 -2.58
CA ALA A 53 6.68 -11.22 -3.36
C ALA A 53 8.07 -11.85 -3.29
N ILE A 54 9.14 -11.05 -3.42
CA ILE A 54 10.52 -11.51 -3.31
C ILE A 54 10.80 -12.11 -1.92
N GLU A 55 10.47 -11.38 -0.85
CA GLU A 55 10.67 -11.86 0.52
C GLU A 55 9.90 -13.15 0.79
N SER A 56 8.65 -13.23 0.35
CA SER A 56 7.85 -14.45 0.52
C SER A 56 8.43 -15.63 -0.25
N GLY A 57 8.99 -15.38 -1.44
CA GLY A 57 9.69 -16.39 -2.22
C GLY A 57 10.95 -16.90 -1.52
N MET A 58 11.74 -16.00 -0.91
CA MET A 58 12.91 -16.36 -0.11
C MET A 58 12.53 -17.22 1.10
N CYS A 59 11.51 -16.79 1.87
CA CYS A 59 10.97 -17.58 2.98
C CYS A 59 10.48 -18.97 2.55
N ALA A 60 9.85 -19.05 1.37
CA ALA A 60 9.38 -20.32 0.82
C ALA A 60 10.55 -21.24 0.43
N ALA A 61 11.58 -20.69 -0.22
CA ALA A 61 12.77 -21.44 -0.59
C ALA A 61 13.47 -22.04 0.63
N ASP A 62 13.64 -21.26 1.69
CA ASP A 62 14.21 -21.74 2.95
C ASP A 62 13.39 -22.86 3.57
N ALA A 63 12.05 -22.70 3.61
CA ALA A 63 11.16 -23.71 4.16
C ALA A 63 11.20 -25.01 3.35
N VAL A 64 11.22 -24.92 2.02
CA VAL A 64 11.31 -26.08 1.12
C VAL A 64 12.66 -26.78 1.30
N ASN A 65 13.76 -26.04 1.37
CA ASN A 65 15.09 -26.60 1.58
C ASN A 65 15.18 -27.40 2.89
N VAL A 66 14.59 -26.88 3.97
CA VAL A 66 14.53 -27.59 5.26
C VAL A 66 13.67 -28.85 5.15
N ALA A 67 12.47 -28.74 4.56
CA ALA A 67 11.57 -29.86 4.40
C ALA A 67 12.15 -31.00 3.55
N LEU A 68 12.92 -30.67 2.50
CA LEU A 68 13.63 -31.62 1.66
C LEU A 68 14.75 -32.32 2.42
N ARG A 69 15.55 -31.58 3.21
CA ARG A 69 16.62 -32.19 4.03
C ARG A 69 16.06 -33.14 5.10
N ASP A 70 14.90 -32.80 5.66
CA ASP A 70 14.19 -33.60 6.66
C ASP A 70 13.40 -34.77 6.04
N GLU A 71 13.39 -34.89 4.70
CA GLU A 71 12.57 -35.83 3.92
C GLU A 71 11.08 -35.79 4.32
N ASN A 72 10.59 -34.60 4.70
CA ASN A 72 9.23 -34.42 5.24
C ASN A 72 8.56 -33.16 4.65
N MET A 73 8.01 -33.31 3.46
CA MET A 73 7.30 -32.23 2.77
C MET A 73 5.96 -31.84 3.42
N GLU A 74 5.38 -32.67 4.28
CA GLU A 74 4.15 -32.32 4.99
C GLU A 74 4.36 -31.14 5.95
N ARG A 75 5.59 -30.93 6.39
CA ARG A 75 5.97 -29.81 7.29
C ARG A 75 6.18 -28.49 6.59
N VAL A 76 6.27 -28.46 5.26
CA VAL A 76 6.67 -27.26 4.50
C VAL A 76 5.82 -26.04 4.82
N ALA A 77 4.50 -26.21 4.91
CA ALA A 77 3.59 -25.12 5.23
C ALA A 77 3.86 -24.49 6.61
N LYS A 78 4.10 -25.32 7.64
CA LYS A 78 4.42 -24.85 9.00
C LYS A 78 5.77 -24.14 9.05
N LEU A 79 6.76 -24.65 8.33
CA LEU A 79 8.09 -24.03 8.21
C LEU A 79 7.97 -22.67 7.54
N TYR A 80 7.25 -22.61 6.43
CA TYR A 80 7.01 -21.36 5.70
C TYR A 80 6.26 -20.31 6.55
N GLU A 81 5.16 -20.70 7.20
CA GLU A 81 4.44 -19.79 8.10
C GLU A 81 5.33 -19.23 9.22
N ARG A 82 6.24 -20.04 9.77
CA ARG A 82 7.21 -19.61 10.77
C ARG A 82 8.20 -18.59 10.20
N GLN A 83 8.73 -18.83 8.99
CA GLN A 83 9.62 -17.91 8.31
C GLN A 83 8.93 -16.57 8.04
N ILE A 84 7.72 -16.61 7.48
CA ILE A 84 6.91 -15.40 7.23
C ILE A 84 6.67 -14.62 8.53
N LYS A 85 6.25 -15.26 9.62
CA LYS A 85 5.99 -14.57 10.91
C LYS A 85 7.23 -13.89 11.49
N ASN A 86 8.42 -14.39 11.20
CA ASN A 86 9.69 -13.83 11.66
C ASN A 86 10.25 -12.76 10.71
N SER A 87 9.75 -12.68 9.48
CA SER A 87 10.23 -11.75 8.46
C SER A 87 9.78 -10.31 8.71
N TRP A 88 10.44 -9.37 8.06
CA TRP A 88 10.04 -7.97 8.03
C TRP A 88 8.70 -7.79 7.29
N LEU A 89 8.42 -8.62 6.27
CA LEU A 89 7.17 -8.62 5.51
C LEU A 89 5.95 -8.72 6.44
N TYR A 90 5.95 -9.68 7.36
CA TYR A 90 4.85 -9.87 8.30
C TYR A 90 4.67 -8.66 9.22
N LYS A 91 5.78 -8.09 9.70
CA LYS A 91 5.77 -6.91 10.57
C LYS A 91 5.18 -5.70 9.85
N ASP A 92 5.63 -5.44 8.62
CA ASP A 92 5.12 -4.35 7.78
C ASP A 92 3.64 -4.52 7.47
N MET A 93 3.23 -5.68 6.97
CA MET A 93 1.81 -5.95 6.71
C MET A 93 0.94 -5.83 7.96
N LYS A 94 1.44 -6.24 9.12
CA LYS A 94 0.73 -6.12 10.40
C LYS A 94 0.64 -4.67 10.86
N LEU A 95 1.68 -3.88 10.66
CA LEU A 95 1.69 -2.44 10.96
C LEU A 95 0.57 -1.73 10.21
N TYR A 96 0.46 -1.96 8.92
CA TYR A 96 -0.53 -1.33 8.03
C TYR A 96 -1.86 -2.10 7.90
N LYS A 97 -2.16 -2.99 8.83
CA LYS A 97 -3.34 -3.89 8.77
C LYS A 97 -4.70 -3.18 8.65
N ASN A 98 -4.79 -1.92 9.05
CA ASN A 98 -6.03 -1.14 9.00
C ASN A 98 -6.11 -0.22 7.78
N MET A 99 -5.02 -0.07 7.03
CA MET A 99 -4.95 0.84 5.88
C MET A 99 -6.01 0.55 4.81
N PRO A 100 -6.29 -0.70 4.40
CA PRO A 100 -7.32 -0.98 3.41
C PRO A 100 -8.71 -0.47 3.84
N ALA A 101 -9.08 -0.66 5.09
CA ALA A 101 -10.36 -0.17 5.62
C ALA A 101 -10.39 1.36 5.70
N PHE A 102 -9.28 2.00 6.06
CA PHE A 102 -9.15 3.45 6.07
C PHE A 102 -9.32 4.04 4.66
N LEU A 103 -8.64 3.50 3.65
CA LEU A 103 -8.74 3.95 2.27
C LEU A 103 -10.16 3.78 1.71
N ALA A 104 -10.78 2.62 1.96
CA ALA A 104 -12.15 2.34 1.53
C ALA A 104 -13.19 3.27 2.17
N SER A 105 -12.99 3.66 3.44
CA SER A 105 -13.90 4.55 4.18
C SER A 105 -13.67 6.05 3.95
N ASN A 106 -12.59 6.43 3.24
CA ASN A 106 -12.22 7.83 3.01
C ASN A 106 -11.94 8.13 1.53
N PRO A 107 -12.97 8.11 0.66
CA PRO A 107 -12.80 8.34 -0.78
C PRO A 107 -12.22 9.73 -1.14
N ARG A 108 -12.26 10.69 -0.22
CA ARG A 108 -11.64 12.00 -0.37
C ARG A 108 -10.14 11.95 -0.63
N ILE A 109 -9.46 10.89 -0.17
CA ILE A 109 -8.04 10.64 -0.41
C ILE A 109 -7.72 10.59 -1.90
N PHE A 110 -8.67 10.12 -2.72
CA PHE A 110 -8.49 9.94 -4.16
C PHE A 110 -9.11 11.06 -5.02
N LYS A 111 -9.85 11.99 -4.43
CA LYS A 111 -10.54 13.07 -5.15
C LYS A 111 -10.22 14.44 -4.58
N GLU A 112 -10.76 14.75 -3.41
CA GLU A 112 -10.74 16.09 -2.84
C GLU A 112 -9.33 16.48 -2.37
N TYR A 113 -8.59 15.55 -1.75
CA TYR A 113 -7.24 15.87 -1.24
C TYR A 113 -6.21 16.06 -2.33
N PRO A 114 -6.15 15.27 -3.42
CA PRO A 114 -5.29 15.60 -4.56
C PRO A 114 -5.62 16.94 -5.19
N ALA A 115 -6.90 17.28 -5.32
CA ALA A 115 -7.34 18.58 -5.83
C ALA A 115 -6.91 19.71 -4.89
N LEU A 116 -7.08 19.55 -3.58
CA LEU A 116 -6.64 20.50 -2.56
C LEU A 116 -5.13 20.74 -2.66
N VAL A 117 -4.33 19.69 -2.68
CA VAL A 117 -2.87 19.80 -2.81
C VAL A 117 -2.47 20.51 -4.09
N ASN A 118 -3.09 20.15 -5.23
CA ASN A 118 -2.83 20.81 -6.50
C ASN A 118 -3.18 22.30 -6.48
N ASN A 119 -4.31 22.68 -5.89
CA ASN A 119 -4.72 24.09 -5.76
C ASN A 119 -3.74 24.86 -4.87
N VAL A 120 -3.36 24.30 -3.71
CA VAL A 120 -2.37 24.91 -2.82
C VAL A 120 -1.03 25.13 -3.55
N MET A 121 -0.52 24.09 -4.24
CA MET A 121 0.73 24.19 -4.97
C MET A 121 0.65 25.24 -6.10
N ARG A 122 -0.43 25.24 -6.86
CA ARG A 122 -0.66 26.26 -7.89
C ARG A 122 -0.65 27.66 -7.30
N ASP A 123 -1.39 27.90 -6.21
CA ASP A 123 -1.53 29.24 -5.61
C ASP A 123 -0.22 29.73 -4.98
N VAL A 124 0.60 28.80 -4.45
CA VAL A 124 1.92 29.13 -3.89
C VAL A 124 2.94 29.48 -4.98
N PHE A 125 2.97 28.71 -6.08
CA PHE A 125 3.99 28.84 -7.11
C PHE A 125 3.58 29.72 -8.32
N THR A 126 2.32 30.15 -8.40
CA THR A 126 1.91 31.07 -9.48
C THR A 126 2.37 32.51 -9.20
N VAL A 127 3.08 33.07 -10.14
CA VAL A 127 3.45 34.51 -10.19
C VAL A 127 2.71 35.15 -11.33
N ASN A 128 1.74 36.02 -11.01
CA ASN A 128 0.83 36.65 -11.98
C ASN A 128 1.00 38.18 -12.09
N GLY A 129 2.00 38.75 -11.42
CA GLY A 129 2.25 40.20 -11.41
C GLY A 129 1.41 40.97 -10.39
N ASP A 130 0.50 40.33 -9.68
CA ASP A 130 -0.25 40.97 -8.59
C ASP A 130 0.62 41.14 -7.33
N GLY A 131 0.19 42.03 -6.43
CA GLY A 131 0.86 42.26 -5.17
C GLY A 131 0.91 40.98 -4.29
N ALA A 132 1.94 40.87 -3.44
CA ALA A 132 2.12 39.72 -2.55
C ALA A 132 0.94 39.52 -1.61
N VAL A 133 0.42 38.27 -1.55
CA VAL A 133 -0.62 37.85 -0.61
C VAL A 133 0.02 36.96 0.43
N PRO A 134 -0.26 37.17 1.74
CA PRO A 134 0.26 36.29 2.78
C PRO A 134 -0.06 34.82 2.50
N MET A 135 0.94 33.96 2.61
CA MET A 135 0.82 32.52 2.32
C MET A 135 -0.31 31.85 3.12
N MET A 136 -0.46 32.23 4.39
CA MET A 136 -1.54 31.70 5.24
C MET A 136 -2.93 31.99 4.67
N LYS A 137 -3.15 33.17 4.06
CA LYS A 137 -4.42 33.52 3.43
C LYS A 137 -4.69 32.66 2.20
N LYS A 138 -3.66 32.38 1.38
CA LYS A 138 -3.76 31.47 0.23
C LYS A 138 -4.09 30.04 0.67
N LEU A 139 -3.42 29.53 1.71
CA LEU A 139 -3.67 28.21 2.27
C LEU A 139 -5.08 28.06 2.83
N MET A 140 -5.55 29.06 3.59
CA MET A 140 -6.89 29.01 4.20
C MET A 140 -8.00 29.08 3.14
N SER A 141 -7.83 29.79 2.04
CA SER A 141 -8.81 29.80 0.95
C SER A 141 -8.95 28.41 0.29
N SER A 142 -7.85 27.73 0.06
CA SER A 142 -7.86 26.38 -0.54
C SER A 142 -8.44 25.33 0.42
N VAL A 143 -8.19 25.47 1.74
CA VAL A 143 -8.71 24.56 2.76
C VAL A 143 -10.22 24.71 2.97
N SER A 144 -10.81 25.89 2.66
CA SER A 144 -12.23 26.14 2.82
C SER A 144 -13.12 25.16 2.05
N ASP A 145 -12.67 24.66 0.91
CA ASP A 145 -13.41 23.75 0.02
C ASP A 145 -13.65 22.38 0.67
N VAL A 146 -12.72 21.90 1.48
CA VAL A 146 -12.82 20.60 2.20
C VAL A 146 -13.36 20.78 3.62
N GLY A 147 -13.06 21.91 4.23
CA GLY A 147 -13.37 22.23 5.62
C GLY A 147 -12.31 21.71 6.60
N LEU A 148 -11.81 22.62 7.44
CA LEU A 148 -10.74 22.31 8.41
C LEU A 148 -11.08 21.17 9.36
N VAL A 149 -12.32 21.12 9.86
CA VAL A 149 -12.78 20.05 10.78
C VAL A 149 -12.72 18.67 10.10
N THR A 150 -13.12 18.62 8.82
CA THR A 150 -13.07 17.38 8.04
C THR A 150 -11.64 16.91 7.84
N LEU A 151 -10.73 17.83 7.50
CA LEU A 151 -9.29 17.57 7.35
C LEU A 151 -8.68 17.01 8.64
N ILE A 152 -8.92 17.65 9.79
CA ILE A 152 -8.40 17.20 11.09
C ILE A 152 -8.97 15.81 11.44
N ARG A 153 -10.26 15.59 11.24
CA ARG A 153 -10.89 14.30 11.50
C ARG A 153 -10.32 13.18 10.64
N ASP A 154 -10.14 13.44 9.34
CA ASP A 154 -9.65 12.42 8.41
C ASP A 154 -8.15 12.17 8.61
N ALA A 155 -7.35 13.21 8.94
CA ALA A 155 -5.97 13.07 9.36
C ALA A 155 -5.84 12.21 10.64
N TRP A 156 -6.69 12.46 11.64
CA TRP A 156 -6.71 11.67 12.88
C TRP A 156 -7.03 10.20 12.62
N LYS A 157 -8.00 9.93 11.73
CA LYS A 157 -8.30 8.55 11.31
C LYS A 157 -7.11 7.90 10.60
N GLY A 158 -6.41 8.66 9.74
CA GLY A 158 -5.20 8.21 9.06
C GLY A 158 -4.10 7.79 10.05
N VAL A 159 -3.79 8.64 11.03
CA VAL A 159 -2.81 8.33 12.08
C VAL A 159 -3.18 7.08 12.88
N ARG A 160 -4.48 6.87 13.15
CA ARG A 160 -4.95 5.67 13.87
C ARG A 160 -4.98 4.39 13.03
N SER A 161 -4.84 4.50 11.71
CA SER A 161 -4.78 3.35 10.79
C SER A 161 -3.37 2.81 10.59
N LEU A 162 -2.37 3.56 10.99
CA LEU A 162 -0.96 3.18 11.09
C LEU A 162 -0.70 2.44 12.41
#